data_e21e5bd3453576d44ba3e65d07d6c4aa
#
_entry.id   e21e5bd3453576d44ba3e65d07d6c4aa
#
_cell.length_a   1.000
_cell.length_b   1.000
_cell.length_c   1.000
_cell.angle_alpha   90.00
_cell.angle_beta   90.00
_cell.angle_gamma   90.00
#
_symmetry.space_group_name_H-M   'P 1'
#
loop_
_entity.id
_entity.type
_entity.pdbx_description
1 polymer ?
#
loop_
_entity_poly.entity_id
_entity_poly.type
_entity_poly.pdbx_seq_one_letter_code
_entity_poly.pdbx_strand_id
1 'polypeptide(L)'
;LKDDFKLNIELKNSVVPYEGMEEKILELIYSRGLQNSIVYSSFSALSIERIRALDKDAATGILDGRVSDCLYKLKGGCGANALHPNWGEMDLPPEKLTGYTVRAWSGGRMFPEKPAGGRLDLAALERKGITDVFLNEPERYL
;
A
#
# COMPACT_ATOMS: atom_id res chain seq x y z
N LEU A 1 -3.88 2.65 17.88
CA LEU A 1 -4.03 1.51 16.97
C LEU A 1 -3.65 0.27 17.75
N LYS A 2 -4.51 -0.76 17.73
CA LYS A 2 -4.12 -2.09 18.19
C LYS A 2 -2.96 -2.58 17.31
N ASP A 3 -2.08 -3.40 17.87
CA ASP A 3 -0.81 -3.80 17.25
C ASP A 3 -0.96 -4.48 15.87
N ASP A 4 -2.16 -4.96 15.55
CA ASP A 4 -2.47 -5.67 14.30
C ASP A 4 -2.86 -4.75 13.12
N PHE A 5 -3.07 -3.44 13.36
CA PHE A 5 -3.46 -2.50 12.32
C PHE A 5 -2.38 -1.45 12.07
N LYS A 6 -2.14 -1.19 10.80
CA LYS A 6 -1.29 -0.10 10.36
C LYS A 6 -2.11 0.94 9.60
N LEU A 7 -1.72 2.20 9.73
CA LEU A 7 -2.27 3.28 8.94
C LEU A 7 -1.46 3.40 7.64
N ASN A 8 -2.14 3.33 6.51
CA ASN A 8 -1.52 3.65 5.23
C ASN A 8 -1.65 5.13 4.91
N ILE A 9 -0.53 5.77 4.60
CA ILE A 9 -0.46 7.15 4.12
C ILE A 9 -0.08 7.12 2.66
N GLU A 10 -1.01 7.49 1.78
CA GLU A 10 -0.75 7.62 0.36
C GLU A 10 -0.24 9.02 0.02
N LEU A 11 0.96 9.11 -0.56
CA LEU A 11 1.50 10.35 -1.09
C LEU A 11 1.01 10.54 -2.52
N LYS A 12 0.10 11.50 -2.71
CA LYS A 12 -0.53 11.82 -4.00
C LYS A 12 0.29 12.84 -4.79
N ASN A 13 1.49 12.46 -5.17
CA ASN A 13 2.48 13.31 -5.87
C ASN A 13 2.95 12.72 -7.22
N SER A 14 2.19 11.75 -7.76
CA SER A 14 2.55 11.09 -9.02
C SER A 14 2.28 11.95 -10.27
N VAL A 15 1.34 12.89 -10.17
CA VAL A 15 0.98 13.82 -11.29
C VAL A 15 1.58 15.19 -11.06
N VAL A 16 1.42 15.72 -9.84
CA VAL A 16 2.00 17.02 -9.44
C VAL A 16 3.01 16.72 -8.33
N PRO A 17 4.30 16.94 -8.57
CA PRO A 17 5.31 16.78 -7.53
C PRO A 17 5.18 17.93 -6.51
N TYR A 18 5.19 17.59 -5.24
CA TYR A 18 5.24 18.55 -4.14
C TYR A 18 6.61 18.45 -3.47
N GLU A 19 7.43 19.46 -3.68
CA GLU A 19 8.77 19.50 -3.13
C GLU A 19 8.76 19.45 -1.60
N GLY A 20 9.56 18.56 -1.02
CA GLY A 20 9.67 18.38 0.43
C GLY A 20 8.49 17.65 1.08
N MET A 21 7.60 17.02 0.31
CA MET A 21 6.47 16.26 0.87
C MET A 21 6.96 15.08 1.70
N GLU A 22 7.91 14.33 1.18
CA GLU A 22 8.45 13.13 1.81
C GLU A 22 9.13 13.46 3.14
N GLU A 23 9.93 14.51 3.18
CA GLU A 23 10.60 14.99 4.39
C GLU A 23 9.59 15.41 5.45
N LYS A 24 8.61 16.24 5.07
CA LYS A 24 7.60 16.77 5.99
C LYS A 24 6.73 15.68 6.59
N ILE A 25 6.33 14.68 5.81
CA ILE A 25 5.52 13.60 6.35
C ILE A 25 6.31 12.72 7.32
N LEU A 26 7.57 12.41 7.01
CA LEU A 26 8.44 11.68 7.91
C LEU A 26 8.64 12.44 9.22
N GLU A 27 8.99 13.72 9.15
CA GLU A 27 9.14 14.58 10.33
C GLU A 27 7.88 14.58 11.21
N LEU A 28 6.70 14.76 10.59
CA LEU A 28 5.43 14.74 11.31
C LEU A 28 5.18 13.41 12.02
N ILE A 29 5.45 12.29 11.37
CA ILE A 29 5.22 10.95 11.93
C ILE A 29 6.21 10.66 13.05
N TYR A 30 7.49 10.98 12.86
CA TYR A 30 8.52 10.80 13.88
C TYR A 30 8.29 11.68 15.12
N SER A 31 7.87 12.94 14.93
CA SER A 31 7.55 13.83 16.04
C SER A 31 6.40 13.33 16.93
N ARG A 32 5.59 12.39 16.41
CA ARG A 32 4.46 11.77 17.12
C ARG A 32 4.76 10.37 17.63
N GLY A 33 5.94 9.81 17.34
CA GLY A 33 6.31 8.44 17.72
C GLY A 33 5.49 7.35 17.01
N LEU A 34 4.98 7.64 15.80
CA LEU A 34 4.05 6.75 15.07
C LEU A 34 4.72 5.92 13.96
N GLN A 35 6.03 6.03 13.77
CA GLN A 35 6.77 5.43 12.66
C GLN A 35 6.54 3.91 12.51
N ASN A 36 6.35 3.19 13.61
CA ASN A 36 6.13 1.76 13.59
C ASN A 36 4.69 1.35 13.20
N SER A 37 3.77 2.31 13.15
CA SER A 37 2.35 2.08 12.84
C SER A 37 1.97 2.55 11.44
N ILE A 38 2.94 3.07 10.67
CA ILE A 38 2.67 3.68 9.35
C ILE A 38 3.24 2.82 8.23
N VAL A 39 2.49 2.78 7.13
CA VAL A 39 2.96 2.34 5.81
C VAL A 39 2.81 3.52 4.86
N TYR A 40 3.88 3.90 4.18
CA TYR A 40 3.84 4.94 3.15
C TYR A 40 3.61 4.30 1.80
N SER A 41 2.73 4.89 0.98
CA SER A 41 2.48 4.40 -0.37
C SER A 41 2.40 5.53 -1.38
N SER A 42 2.74 5.23 -2.62
CA SER A 42 2.61 6.16 -3.74
C SER A 42 2.55 5.40 -5.06
N PHE A 43 1.89 6.01 -6.06
CA PHE A 43 2.02 5.61 -7.46
C PHE A 43 3.35 6.08 -8.07
N SER A 44 4.05 7.02 -7.44
CA SER A 44 5.36 7.52 -7.84
C SER A 44 6.48 6.63 -7.28
N ALA A 45 7.20 5.93 -8.17
CA ALA A 45 8.40 5.19 -7.80
C ALA A 45 9.45 6.11 -7.16
N LEU A 46 9.62 7.32 -7.70
CA LEU A 46 10.57 8.31 -7.18
C LEU A 46 10.25 8.73 -5.74
N SER A 47 8.96 8.88 -5.41
CA SER A 47 8.55 9.21 -4.03
C SER A 47 8.90 8.08 -3.06
N ILE A 48 8.71 6.84 -3.48
CA ILE A 48 9.11 5.68 -2.67
C ILE A 48 10.64 5.63 -2.49
N GLU A 49 11.40 5.88 -3.55
CA GLU A 49 12.86 5.95 -3.47
C GLU A 49 13.32 7.03 -2.48
N ARG A 50 12.69 8.21 -2.50
CA ARG A 50 12.99 9.31 -1.57
C ARG A 50 12.68 8.93 -0.12
N ILE A 51 11.51 8.37 0.16
CA ILE A 51 11.19 7.89 1.50
C ILE A 51 12.25 6.87 1.97
N ARG A 52 12.61 5.91 1.13
CA ARG A 52 13.61 4.88 1.47
C ARG A 52 15.02 5.45 1.64
N ALA A 53 15.37 6.51 0.94
CA ALA A 53 16.64 7.20 1.11
C ALA A 53 16.71 7.99 2.42
N LEU A 54 15.59 8.60 2.83
CA LEU A 54 15.48 9.35 4.08
C LEU A 54 15.35 8.43 5.30
N ASP A 55 14.62 7.32 5.15
CA ASP A 55 14.38 6.34 6.19
C ASP A 55 14.35 4.92 5.60
N LYS A 56 15.48 4.23 5.73
CA LYS A 56 15.64 2.84 5.26
C LYS A 56 14.75 1.83 5.99
N ASP A 57 14.24 2.17 7.18
CA ASP A 57 13.39 1.30 7.99
C ASP A 57 11.90 1.57 7.77
N ALA A 58 11.56 2.63 7.02
CA ALA A 58 10.18 2.96 6.68
C ALA A 58 9.49 1.81 5.93
N ALA A 59 8.30 1.43 6.38
CA ALA A 59 7.46 0.49 5.66
C ALA A 59 6.83 1.20 4.44
N THR A 60 7.08 0.68 3.23
CA THR A 60 6.66 1.31 1.99
C THR A 60 5.94 0.33 1.06
N GLY A 61 5.08 0.86 0.21
CA GLY A 61 4.41 0.11 -0.84
C GLY A 61 4.28 0.90 -2.13
N ILE A 62 4.57 0.25 -3.25
CA ILE A 62 4.39 0.84 -4.57
C ILE A 62 3.00 0.56 -5.10
N LEU A 63 2.25 1.62 -5.41
CA LEU A 63 0.89 1.54 -5.93
C LEU A 63 0.90 1.41 -7.46
N ASP A 64 0.04 0.55 -7.96
CA ASP A 64 -0.41 0.55 -9.35
C ASP A 64 -1.77 -0.16 -9.49
N GLY A 65 -2.39 -0.09 -10.67
CA GLY A 65 -3.58 -0.86 -10.98
C GLY A 65 -3.27 -2.35 -10.94
N ARG A 66 -2.40 -2.82 -11.83
CA ARG A 66 -2.05 -4.24 -11.95
C ARG A 66 -0.89 -4.63 -11.04
N VAL A 67 -0.91 -5.87 -10.56
CA VAL A 67 0.20 -6.39 -9.74
C VAL A 67 1.49 -6.52 -10.55
N SER A 68 1.40 -6.82 -11.86
CA SER A 68 2.56 -6.84 -12.75
C SER A 68 3.25 -5.48 -12.85
N ASP A 69 2.49 -4.37 -12.88
CA ASP A 69 3.03 -3.02 -12.94
C ASP A 69 3.71 -2.63 -11.62
N CYS A 70 3.11 -3.00 -10.47
CA CYS A 70 3.77 -2.86 -9.18
C CYS A 70 5.12 -3.59 -9.16
N LEU A 71 5.14 -4.84 -9.62
CA LEU A 71 6.35 -5.67 -9.66
C LEU A 71 7.40 -5.08 -10.62
N TYR A 72 6.99 -4.53 -11.75
CA TYR A 72 7.87 -3.84 -12.69
C TYR A 72 8.57 -2.64 -12.02
N LYS A 73 7.81 -1.78 -11.34
CA LYS A 73 8.37 -0.64 -10.60
C LYS A 73 9.31 -1.08 -9.49
N LEU A 74 8.96 -2.14 -8.77
CA LEU A 74 9.82 -2.69 -7.72
C LEU A 74 11.14 -3.19 -8.30
N LYS A 75 11.10 -3.97 -9.37
CA LYS A 75 12.29 -4.48 -10.06
C LYS A 75 13.09 -3.36 -10.73
N GLY A 76 12.45 -2.25 -11.08
CA GLY A 76 13.09 -1.03 -11.55
C GLY A 76 13.89 -0.27 -10.49
N GLY A 77 13.82 -0.69 -9.22
CA GLY A 77 14.67 -0.18 -8.15
C GLY A 77 14.01 0.81 -7.21
N CYS A 78 12.68 0.95 -7.21
CA CYS A 78 12.01 1.91 -6.30
C CYS A 78 12.19 1.58 -4.80
N GLY A 79 12.67 0.39 -4.47
CA GLY A 79 12.99 0.00 -3.09
C GLY A 79 11.80 -0.21 -2.16
N ALA A 80 10.58 -0.32 -2.70
CA ALA A 80 9.39 -0.62 -1.89
C ALA A 80 9.49 -1.97 -1.17
N ASN A 81 8.89 -2.08 0.02
CA ASN A 81 8.83 -3.34 0.75
C ASN A 81 7.63 -4.20 0.32
N ALA A 82 6.63 -3.60 -0.33
CA ALA A 82 5.40 -4.28 -0.71
C ALA A 82 4.87 -3.80 -2.06
N LEU A 83 4.08 -4.67 -2.70
CA LEU A 83 3.29 -4.38 -3.88
C LEU A 83 1.88 -3.98 -3.43
N HIS A 84 1.36 -2.87 -3.95
CA HIS A 84 0.02 -2.38 -3.61
C HIS A 84 -0.86 -2.32 -4.87
N PRO A 85 -1.30 -3.47 -5.42
CA PRO A 85 -2.17 -3.52 -6.58
C PRO A 85 -3.64 -3.30 -6.24
N ASN A 86 -4.45 -3.02 -7.26
CA ASN A 86 -5.90 -3.21 -7.16
C ASN A 86 -6.22 -4.71 -7.08
N TRP A 87 -7.06 -5.13 -6.15
CA TRP A 87 -7.40 -6.56 -5.98
C TRP A 87 -8.11 -7.19 -7.18
N GLY A 88 -8.77 -6.37 -8.02
CA GLY A 88 -9.39 -6.80 -9.26
C GLY A 88 -8.40 -7.02 -10.42
N GLU A 89 -7.18 -6.52 -10.28
CA GLU A 89 -6.16 -6.47 -11.31
C GLU A 89 -4.95 -7.37 -10.99
N MET A 90 -5.23 -8.53 -10.41
CA MET A 90 -4.23 -9.56 -10.10
C MET A 90 -3.92 -10.39 -11.34
N ASP A 91 -3.12 -9.82 -12.24
CA ASP A 91 -2.77 -10.37 -13.55
C ASP A 91 -1.54 -11.31 -13.57
N LEU A 92 -1.03 -11.66 -12.40
CA LEU A 92 0.03 -12.65 -12.21
C LEU A 92 -0.49 -13.83 -11.38
N PRO A 93 -0.03 -15.05 -11.68
CA PRO A 93 -0.38 -16.21 -10.87
C PRO A 93 0.29 -16.12 -9.49
N PRO A 94 -0.33 -16.67 -8.43
CA PRO A 94 0.13 -16.55 -7.04
C PRO A 94 1.57 -17.02 -6.83
N GLU A 95 2.02 -18.01 -7.59
CA GLU A 95 3.38 -18.59 -7.49
C GLU A 95 4.45 -17.54 -7.82
N LYS A 96 4.16 -16.58 -8.69
CA LYS A 96 5.06 -15.47 -9.03
C LYS A 96 5.11 -14.39 -7.96
N LEU A 97 4.17 -14.43 -7.02
CA LEU A 97 4.09 -13.47 -5.91
C LEU A 97 4.66 -14.03 -4.61
N THR A 98 5.09 -15.28 -4.61
CA THR A 98 5.72 -15.92 -3.45
C THR A 98 6.95 -15.12 -2.98
N GLY A 99 6.97 -14.80 -1.70
CA GLY A 99 8.04 -14.00 -1.08
C GLY A 99 7.85 -12.48 -1.15
N TYR A 100 6.80 -12.01 -1.83
CA TYR A 100 6.42 -10.60 -1.80
C TYR A 100 5.28 -10.36 -0.80
N THR A 101 5.34 -9.24 -0.13
CA THR A 101 4.16 -8.70 0.57
C THR A 101 3.27 -8.02 -0.46
N VAL A 102 2.01 -8.46 -0.56
CA VAL A 102 1.04 -7.91 -1.51
C VAL A 102 -0.14 -7.36 -0.73
N ARG A 103 -0.23 -6.03 -0.61
CA ARG A 103 -1.33 -5.33 0.06
C ARG A 103 -2.27 -4.76 -0.99
N ALA A 104 -3.42 -5.38 -1.16
CA ALA A 104 -4.35 -4.99 -2.20
C ALA A 104 -5.35 -3.93 -1.73
N TRP A 105 -5.67 -3.00 -2.62
CA TRP A 105 -6.72 -2.00 -2.43
C TRP A 105 -7.90 -2.25 -3.37
N SER A 106 -9.08 -1.78 -2.97
CA SER A 106 -10.26 -1.85 -3.85
C SER A 106 -10.36 -0.58 -4.69
N GLY A 107 -10.65 -0.74 -5.98
CA GLY A 107 -10.95 0.37 -6.88
C GLY A 107 -12.34 0.98 -6.67
N GLY A 108 -13.02 0.62 -5.61
CA GLY A 108 -14.29 1.20 -5.25
C GLY A 108 -14.13 2.69 -4.92
N ARG A 109 -15.04 3.53 -5.40
CA ARG A 109 -15.13 4.92 -4.98
C ARG A 109 -15.13 5.00 -3.45
N MET A 110 -14.52 6.03 -2.89
CA MET A 110 -14.45 6.25 -1.44
C MET A 110 -15.81 6.36 -0.75
N PHE A 111 -16.90 6.36 -1.52
CA PHE A 111 -18.25 6.35 -1.05
C PHE A 111 -18.86 5.00 -1.41
N PRO A 112 -19.16 4.14 -0.43
CA PRO A 112 -19.89 2.92 -0.70
C PRO A 112 -21.32 3.29 -1.08
N GLU A 113 -21.57 3.44 -2.37
CA GLU A 113 -22.93 3.49 -2.91
C GLU A 113 -23.58 2.10 -2.88
N LYS A 114 -22.84 1.09 -2.47
CA LYS A 114 -23.38 -0.22 -2.15
C LYS A 114 -23.64 -0.26 -0.65
N PRO A 115 -24.85 -0.60 -0.21
CA PRO A 115 -25.05 -0.99 1.16
C PRO A 115 -23.97 -2.04 1.46
N ALA A 116 -23.18 -1.80 2.45
CA ALA A 116 -22.09 -2.66 2.84
C ALA A 116 -22.66 -3.99 3.33
N GLY A 117 -23.11 -4.81 2.39
CA GLY A 117 -23.72 -6.10 2.65
C GLY A 117 -22.74 -7.24 2.70
N GLY A 118 -21.52 -7.06 2.18
CA GLY A 118 -20.58 -8.17 2.04
C GLY A 118 -19.27 -7.88 2.77
N ARG A 119 -18.90 -8.74 3.70
CA ARG A 119 -17.49 -8.89 4.08
C ARG A 119 -16.71 -9.35 2.84
N LEU A 120 -15.46 -8.84 2.71
CA LEU A 120 -14.52 -9.39 1.76
C LEU A 120 -14.29 -10.87 2.04
N ASP A 121 -14.27 -11.68 1.02
CA ASP A 121 -13.76 -13.06 1.13
C ASP A 121 -12.23 -13.01 1.17
N LEU A 122 -11.68 -12.88 2.37
CA LEU A 122 -10.23 -12.80 2.60
C LEU A 122 -9.54 -14.07 2.10
N ALA A 123 -10.16 -15.25 2.25
CA ALA A 123 -9.60 -16.50 1.77
C ALA A 123 -9.52 -16.54 0.22
N ALA A 124 -10.50 -15.95 -0.46
CA ALA A 124 -10.43 -15.82 -1.92
C ALA A 124 -9.33 -14.86 -2.37
N LEU A 125 -9.05 -13.80 -1.61
CA LEU A 125 -7.96 -12.87 -1.90
C LEU A 125 -6.60 -13.51 -1.63
N GLU A 126 -6.46 -14.25 -0.55
CA GLU A 126 -5.24 -15.01 -0.22
C GLU A 126 -4.88 -16.01 -1.33
N ARG A 127 -5.88 -16.74 -1.87
CA ARG A 127 -5.67 -17.64 -3.02
C ARG A 127 -5.15 -16.95 -4.28
N LYS A 128 -5.31 -15.63 -4.39
CA LYS A 128 -4.73 -14.81 -5.48
C LYS A 128 -3.31 -14.32 -5.17
N GLY A 129 -2.74 -14.65 -4.02
CA GLY A 129 -1.43 -14.21 -3.58
C GLY A 129 -1.43 -12.86 -2.85
N ILE A 130 -2.60 -12.39 -2.41
CA ILE A 130 -2.73 -11.19 -1.60
C ILE A 130 -2.47 -11.56 -0.13
N THR A 131 -1.54 -10.85 0.52
CA THR A 131 -1.15 -11.09 1.92
C THR A 131 -1.90 -10.19 2.90
N ASP A 132 -2.26 -8.98 2.46
CA ASP A 132 -2.93 -7.96 3.26
C ASP A 132 -3.91 -7.16 2.41
N VAL A 133 -4.85 -6.47 3.04
CA VAL A 133 -5.83 -5.62 2.36
C VAL A 133 -5.95 -4.24 3.01
N PHE A 134 -6.24 -3.24 2.20
CA PHE A 134 -6.66 -1.93 2.69
C PHE A 134 -8.15 -1.95 2.96
N LEU A 135 -8.52 -1.53 4.16
CA LEU A 135 -9.90 -1.48 4.61
C LEU A 135 -10.25 -0.06 5.06
N ASN A 136 -11.39 0.45 4.61
CA ASN A 136 -11.92 1.73 5.10
C ASN A 136 -12.63 1.56 6.46
N GLU A 137 -13.14 0.38 6.74
CA GLU A 137 -13.88 0.03 7.95
C GLU A 137 -13.31 -1.27 8.56
N PRO A 138 -12.06 -1.24 9.08
CA PRO A 138 -11.39 -2.43 9.58
C PRO A 138 -12.09 -3.06 10.79
N GLU A 139 -12.86 -2.27 11.55
CA GLU A 139 -13.63 -2.73 12.70
C GLU A 139 -14.68 -3.81 12.35
N ARG A 140 -15.06 -3.92 11.09
CA ARG A 140 -15.97 -4.98 10.61
C ARG A 140 -15.32 -6.36 10.54
N TYR A 141 -14.00 -6.43 10.70
CA TYR A 141 -13.20 -7.65 10.58
C TYR A 141 -12.55 -8.08 11.92
N LEU A 142 -12.87 -7.35 12.99
CA LEU A 142 -12.48 -7.65 14.37
C LEU A 142 -13.37 -8.67 15.03
#